data_7df12d070cfea1ea9d85bb15f5df1d6c
#
_entry.id   7df12d070cfea1ea9d85bb15f5df1d6c
#
_cell.length_a   1.000
_cell.length_b   1.000
_cell.length_c   1.000
_cell.angle_alpha   90.00
_cell.angle_beta   90.00
_cell.angle_gamma   90.00
#
_symmetry.space_group_name_H-M   'P 1'
#
loop_
_entity.id
_entity.type
_entity.pdbx_description
1 polymer ?
#
loop_
_entity_poly.entity_id
_entity_poly.type
_entity_poly.pdbx_seq_one_letter_code
_entity_poly.pdbx_strand_id
1 'polypeptide(L)'
;MKRSNWFVGIDLGTGSCKSVVVDGEARVLGFSSAEYSGLQAQDRWQEQDPRDLLKAAILSAKTAVTESGVRPEECAGLSIGGALHSVVALDGHGDPLTGVITWADGRAVEQSRALRGLPVARRLYQETGCPVHGMYPLYKIMWLRDTRRDLFEKTWRYVSAKEYVFARLTDEYLVDYSLAAGSGLLNTYTLRWNPVCLEMAGIREDQLSTLCSPLTIHKRLNPEFAREMGVREDVPVVVGSSDAANSNLGAGAVNPWQATCMVGTSGALRVISSRPILDEKARSWCYAIDEGHWLVGGAINNGGVALSWLRDCLSQTLSKSSPDSLLSFEDVITLAGAAKPGAGGVICLPFFAGERSPNWNLNARALFFGMTLEHGVRHLARALLEGIAFRFRTLKEVLTDVGVDVRQVLASGGFTKSPLWLQVMADALDRELLIPAWGETSALGAAFWALLRARGGERLEEAGNFVKLGDSCQPNPESVGIYNRIYPLFEELYQSLEKSFDKVAELQAQLERWKENGAEGKTWV
;
A
#
# COMPACT_ATOMS: atom_id res chain seq x y z
N MET A 1 6.39 -15.70 -29.54
CA MET A 1 7.64 -15.42 -28.78
C MET A 1 8.52 -16.68 -28.77
N LYS A 2 9.85 -16.52 -28.78
CA LYS A 2 10.75 -17.66 -28.53
C LYS A 2 10.57 -18.11 -27.07
N ARG A 3 10.60 -19.42 -26.79
CA ARG A 3 10.50 -19.95 -25.39
C ARG A 3 11.62 -19.46 -24.47
N SER A 4 12.71 -18.92 -25.03
CA SER A 4 13.88 -18.38 -24.34
C SER A 4 13.73 -16.92 -23.87
N ASN A 5 12.70 -16.19 -24.30
CA ASN A 5 12.52 -14.79 -23.86
C ASN A 5 12.14 -14.71 -22.38
N TRP A 6 12.77 -13.79 -21.67
CA TRP A 6 12.49 -13.52 -20.26
C TRP A 6 12.34 -12.03 -19.99
N PHE A 7 11.74 -11.69 -18.85
CA PHE A 7 11.36 -10.34 -18.47
C PHE A 7 11.72 -10.09 -17.02
N VAL A 8 12.00 -8.83 -16.68
CA VAL A 8 12.26 -8.37 -15.32
C VAL A 8 11.14 -7.45 -14.86
N GLY A 9 10.60 -7.74 -13.68
CA GLY A 9 9.77 -6.79 -12.92
C GLY A 9 10.54 -6.31 -11.71
N ILE A 10 10.63 -4.98 -11.53
CA ILE A 10 11.25 -4.33 -10.37
C ILE A 10 10.13 -3.63 -9.62
N ASP A 11 9.97 -3.88 -8.32
CA ASP A 11 8.97 -3.27 -7.46
C ASP A 11 9.63 -2.51 -6.30
N LEU A 12 9.54 -1.20 -6.35
CA LEU A 12 10.05 -0.28 -5.32
C LEU A 12 9.01 -0.13 -4.20
N GLY A 13 9.01 -1.08 -3.27
CA GLY A 13 8.13 -1.05 -2.10
C GLY A 13 8.59 -0.03 -1.04
N THR A 14 7.87 0.03 0.10
CA THR A 14 8.21 0.96 1.19
C THR A 14 9.43 0.53 2.00
N GLY A 15 9.64 -0.78 2.22
CA GLY A 15 10.75 -1.28 3.06
C GLY A 15 11.89 -1.91 2.27
N SER A 16 11.63 -2.33 1.04
CA SER A 16 12.59 -3.03 0.19
C SER A 16 12.23 -2.89 -1.28
N CYS A 17 13.22 -3.05 -2.15
CA CYS A 17 13.01 -3.29 -3.57
C CYS A 17 13.00 -4.79 -3.85
N LYS A 18 12.01 -5.27 -4.61
CA LYS A 18 11.86 -6.66 -5.01
C LYS A 18 11.96 -6.77 -6.53
N SER A 19 12.71 -7.75 -7.00
CA SER A 19 12.82 -8.02 -8.43
C SER A 19 12.49 -9.47 -8.74
N VAL A 20 11.75 -9.68 -9.82
CA VAL A 20 11.37 -11.00 -10.31
C VAL A 20 11.77 -11.16 -11.78
N VAL A 21 12.28 -12.33 -12.13
CA VAL A 21 12.53 -12.74 -13.52
C VAL A 21 11.48 -13.77 -13.91
N VAL A 22 10.77 -13.53 -15.00
CA VAL A 22 9.77 -14.45 -15.54
C VAL A 22 10.08 -14.83 -16.97
N ASP A 23 9.68 -16.04 -17.38
CA ASP A 23 9.74 -16.45 -18.79
C ASP A 23 8.53 -15.96 -19.59
N GLY A 24 8.52 -16.28 -20.88
CA GLY A 24 7.41 -15.95 -21.78
C GLY A 24 6.07 -16.58 -21.42
N GLU A 25 6.02 -17.55 -20.52
CA GLU A 25 4.82 -18.20 -19.97
C GLU A 25 4.47 -17.72 -18.57
N ALA A 26 5.08 -16.60 -18.13
CA ALA A 26 4.92 -16.00 -16.79
C ALA A 26 5.39 -16.92 -15.63
N ARG A 27 6.22 -17.93 -15.88
CA ARG A 27 6.81 -18.74 -14.80
C ARG A 27 7.97 -17.98 -14.19
N VAL A 28 8.00 -17.93 -12.86
CA VAL A 28 9.11 -17.31 -12.12
C VAL A 28 10.38 -18.16 -12.28
N LEU A 29 11.45 -17.52 -12.73
CA LEU A 29 12.77 -18.10 -12.92
C LEU A 29 13.75 -17.67 -11.84
N GLY A 30 13.59 -16.46 -11.29
CA GLY A 30 14.44 -15.91 -10.24
C GLY A 30 13.71 -14.81 -9.48
N PHE A 31 14.11 -14.60 -8.22
CA PHE A 31 13.54 -13.58 -7.34
C PHE A 31 14.61 -13.08 -6.38
N SER A 32 14.59 -11.80 -6.08
CA SER A 32 15.44 -11.21 -5.04
C SER A 32 14.75 -10.04 -4.36
N SER A 33 15.15 -9.78 -3.13
CA SER A 33 14.75 -8.60 -2.35
C SER A 33 15.98 -7.91 -1.78
N ALA A 34 16.04 -6.59 -1.92
CA ALA A 34 17.08 -5.74 -1.32
C ALA A 34 16.42 -4.73 -0.38
N GLU A 35 16.75 -4.77 0.90
CA GLU A 35 16.25 -3.83 1.90
C GLU A 35 16.93 -2.46 1.73
N TYR A 36 16.21 -1.39 2.08
CA TYR A 36 16.77 -0.05 2.12
C TYR A 36 17.53 0.17 3.44
N SER A 37 18.71 0.77 3.37
CA SER A 37 19.59 0.97 4.53
C SER A 37 19.18 2.15 5.42
N GLY A 38 18.27 3.00 4.98
CA GLY A 38 18.01 4.27 5.65
C GLY A 38 16.57 4.76 5.60
N LEU A 39 15.63 4.04 6.27
CA LEU A 39 14.37 4.68 6.64
C LEU A 39 14.63 5.60 7.85
N GLN A 40 14.61 6.91 7.61
CA GLN A 40 14.64 7.89 8.71
C GLN A 40 13.21 8.07 9.23
N ALA A 41 12.93 7.49 10.37
CA ALA A 41 11.67 7.67 11.08
C ALA A 41 11.96 8.43 12.38
N GLN A 42 11.52 9.67 12.46
CA GLN A 42 11.58 10.49 13.67
C GLN A 42 10.26 11.24 13.82
N ASP A 43 9.54 11.02 14.91
CA ASP A 43 8.21 11.58 15.17
C ASP A 43 7.21 11.31 14.02
N ARG A 44 6.86 12.37 13.26
CA ARG A 44 5.96 12.31 12.09
C ARG A 44 6.71 12.19 10.76
N TRP A 45 8.05 12.14 10.78
CA TRP A 45 8.87 12.11 9.58
C TRP A 45 9.13 10.69 9.15
N GLN A 46 8.91 10.40 7.87
CA GLN A 46 9.26 9.12 7.27
C GLN A 46 9.83 9.35 5.88
N GLU A 47 11.15 9.43 5.81
CA GLU A 47 11.91 9.63 4.58
C GLU A 47 12.85 8.47 4.29
N GLN A 48 13.11 8.25 2.99
CA GLN A 48 14.09 7.32 2.48
C GLN A 48 15.13 8.09 1.65
N ASP A 49 16.37 7.60 1.57
CA ASP A 49 17.35 8.16 0.64
C ASP A 49 17.02 7.71 -0.79
N PRO A 50 16.74 8.63 -1.75
CA PRO A 50 16.48 8.27 -3.13
C PRO A 50 17.60 7.46 -3.78
N ARG A 51 18.86 7.69 -3.37
CA ARG A 51 20.03 6.98 -3.87
C ARG A 51 20.07 5.52 -3.43
N ASP A 52 19.59 5.25 -2.21
CA ASP A 52 19.50 3.87 -1.71
C ASP A 52 18.42 3.08 -2.45
N LEU A 53 17.32 3.73 -2.84
CA LEU A 53 16.29 3.10 -3.67
C LEU A 53 16.86 2.67 -5.03
N LEU A 54 17.65 3.54 -5.68
CA LEU A 54 18.32 3.21 -6.95
C LEU A 54 19.28 2.03 -6.78
N LYS A 55 20.13 2.06 -5.75
CA LYS A 55 21.07 0.95 -5.46
C LYS A 55 20.32 -0.36 -5.21
N ALA A 56 19.24 -0.34 -4.42
CA ALA A 56 18.45 -1.51 -4.11
C ALA A 56 17.74 -2.06 -5.37
N ALA A 57 17.25 -1.19 -6.25
CA ALA A 57 16.66 -1.60 -7.52
C ALA A 57 17.67 -2.34 -8.42
N ILE A 58 18.87 -1.81 -8.56
CA ILE A 58 19.94 -2.41 -9.33
C ILE A 58 20.38 -3.74 -8.70
N LEU A 59 20.60 -3.75 -7.39
CA LEU A 59 21.05 -4.94 -6.65
C LEU A 59 20.02 -6.07 -6.72
N SER A 60 18.74 -5.78 -6.46
CA SER A 60 17.70 -6.82 -6.52
C SER A 60 17.53 -7.36 -7.94
N ALA A 61 17.55 -6.50 -8.98
CA ALA A 61 17.48 -6.94 -10.37
C ALA A 61 18.69 -7.81 -10.75
N LYS A 62 19.91 -7.37 -10.42
CA LYS A 62 21.15 -8.12 -10.64
C LYS A 62 21.10 -9.52 -10.03
N THR A 63 20.70 -9.58 -8.74
CA THR A 63 20.65 -10.86 -8.01
C THR A 63 19.60 -11.78 -8.62
N ALA A 64 18.38 -11.30 -8.90
CA ALA A 64 17.33 -12.09 -9.50
C ALA A 64 17.73 -12.62 -10.90
N VAL A 65 18.38 -11.80 -11.73
CA VAL A 65 18.90 -12.21 -13.06
C VAL A 65 20.00 -13.26 -12.91
N THR A 66 20.94 -13.06 -12.01
CA THR A 66 22.05 -13.99 -11.78
C THR A 66 21.56 -15.37 -11.31
N GLU A 67 20.66 -15.38 -10.32
CA GLU A 67 20.10 -16.62 -9.76
C GLU A 67 19.19 -17.37 -10.72
N SER A 68 18.56 -16.67 -11.67
CA SER A 68 17.72 -17.31 -12.68
C SER A 68 18.52 -18.08 -13.75
N GLY A 69 19.82 -17.82 -13.90
CA GLY A 69 20.69 -18.49 -14.89
C GLY A 69 20.33 -18.17 -16.35
N VAL A 70 19.58 -17.09 -16.59
CA VAL A 70 19.15 -16.66 -17.93
C VAL A 70 20.29 -15.95 -18.68
N ARG A 71 20.21 -15.93 -20.00
CA ARG A 71 21.18 -15.24 -20.85
C ARG A 71 20.76 -13.80 -21.11
N PRO A 72 21.64 -12.80 -20.93
CA PRO A 72 21.32 -11.38 -21.15
C PRO A 72 20.70 -11.08 -22.52
N GLU A 73 21.14 -11.78 -23.57
CA GLU A 73 20.68 -11.58 -24.94
C GLU A 73 19.22 -11.95 -25.15
N GLU A 74 18.64 -12.74 -24.24
CA GLU A 74 17.25 -13.21 -24.30
C GLU A 74 16.29 -12.33 -23.47
N CYS A 75 16.81 -11.29 -22.78
CA CYS A 75 15.97 -10.31 -22.10
C CYS A 75 15.10 -9.55 -23.11
N ALA A 76 13.79 -9.71 -23.01
CA ALA A 76 12.83 -9.11 -23.94
C ALA A 76 12.13 -7.87 -23.39
N GLY A 77 12.31 -7.56 -22.11
CA GLY A 77 11.76 -6.35 -21.49
C GLY A 77 11.97 -6.28 -19.98
N LEU A 78 11.98 -5.05 -19.50
CA LEU A 78 12.05 -4.69 -18.08
C LEU A 78 10.90 -3.73 -17.76
N SER A 79 10.31 -3.84 -16.57
CA SER A 79 9.30 -2.90 -16.11
C SER A 79 9.49 -2.56 -14.63
N ILE A 80 9.11 -1.33 -14.26
CA ILE A 80 9.31 -0.80 -12.91
C ILE A 80 7.97 -0.46 -12.26
N GLY A 81 7.74 -1.02 -11.09
CA GLY A 81 6.65 -0.63 -10.18
C GLY A 81 7.16 0.22 -9.02
N GLY A 82 6.26 0.90 -8.34
CA GLY A 82 6.66 1.66 -7.16
C GLY A 82 5.51 2.01 -6.23
N ALA A 83 5.86 2.21 -4.95
CA ALA A 83 4.93 2.58 -3.90
C ALA A 83 4.25 3.92 -4.21
N LEU A 84 2.93 3.94 -4.00
CA LEU A 84 2.10 5.13 -4.13
C LEU A 84 2.46 6.22 -3.11
N HIS A 85 2.07 7.45 -3.43
CA HIS A 85 2.03 8.61 -2.53
C HIS A 85 3.39 9.14 -2.05
N SER A 86 4.49 8.74 -2.67
CA SER A 86 5.80 9.33 -2.37
C SER A 86 6.04 10.62 -3.17
N VAL A 87 6.89 11.50 -2.63
CA VAL A 87 7.38 12.69 -3.35
C VAL A 87 8.83 13.01 -2.97
N VAL A 88 9.60 13.43 -3.97
CA VAL A 88 10.96 13.96 -3.87
C VAL A 88 11.01 15.29 -4.60
N ALA A 89 11.62 16.31 -3.99
CA ALA A 89 11.95 17.55 -4.65
C ALA A 89 13.36 17.47 -5.26
N LEU A 90 13.50 17.81 -6.53
CA LEU A 90 14.77 17.80 -7.26
C LEU A 90 15.20 19.22 -7.65
N ASP A 91 16.49 19.47 -7.66
CA ASP A 91 17.08 20.70 -8.22
C ASP A 91 17.22 20.65 -9.75
N GLY A 92 17.75 21.72 -10.36
CA GLY A 92 17.92 21.83 -11.81
C GLY A 92 18.95 20.85 -12.42
N HIS A 93 19.70 20.12 -11.61
CA HIS A 93 20.61 19.06 -12.03
C HIS A 93 19.98 17.67 -11.88
N GLY A 94 18.76 17.59 -11.32
CA GLY A 94 18.07 16.33 -11.00
C GLY A 94 18.57 15.69 -9.69
N ASP A 95 19.31 16.44 -8.87
CA ASP A 95 19.76 15.97 -7.55
C ASP A 95 18.68 16.21 -6.48
N PRO A 96 18.52 15.27 -5.52
CA PRO A 96 17.48 15.38 -4.50
C PRO A 96 17.76 16.53 -3.52
N LEU A 97 16.80 17.43 -3.37
CA LEU A 97 16.74 18.46 -2.32
C LEU A 97 16.11 17.93 -1.03
N THR A 98 15.29 16.87 -1.12
CA THR A 98 14.67 16.18 0.02
C THR A 98 14.93 14.68 -0.08
N GLY A 99 14.74 13.96 1.01
CA GLY A 99 14.51 12.53 0.93
C GLY A 99 13.21 12.19 0.19
N VAL A 100 12.95 10.90 -0.03
CA VAL A 100 11.64 10.39 -0.48
C VAL A 100 10.67 10.52 0.69
N ILE A 101 9.78 11.50 0.66
CA ILE A 101 8.72 11.67 1.65
C ILE A 101 7.66 10.59 1.37
N THR A 102 7.59 9.55 2.21
CA THR A 102 6.77 8.36 1.97
C THR A 102 5.28 8.57 2.27
N TRP A 103 4.44 7.60 1.90
CA TRP A 103 2.99 7.63 2.20
C TRP A 103 2.66 7.70 3.70
N ALA A 104 3.54 7.17 4.55
CA ALA A 104 3.35 7.12 6.01
C ALA A 104 3.81 8.41 6.71
N ASP A 105 4.43 9.34 5.97
CA ASP A 105 4.86 10.63 6.52
C ASP A 105 3.67 11.51 6.92
N GLY A 106 3.69 11.96 8.16
CA GLY A 106 2.59 12.72 8.77
C GLY A 106 2.76 14.24 8.75
N ARG A 107 3.81 14.79 8.13
CA ARG A 107 4.08 16.25 8.16
C ARG A 107 2.99 17.09 7.51
N ALA A 108 2.34 16.59 6.48
CA ALA A 108 1.31 17.31 5.73
C ALA A 108 -0.11 17.16 6.29
N VAL A 109 -0.26 16.66 7.52
CA VAL A 109 -1.57 16.46 8.16
C VAL A 109 -2.32 17.77 8.32
N GLU A 110 -1.65 18.85 8.69
CA GLU A 110 -2.29 20.16 8.91
C GLU A 110 -2.81 20.76 7.59
N GLN A 111 -2.07 20.62 6.47
CA GLN A 111 -2.51 21.06 5.15
C GLN A 111 -3.79 20.35 4.72
N SER A 112 -3.87 19.04 4.94
CA SER A 112 -5.09 18.28 4.65
C SER A 112 -6.23 18.61 5.62
N ARG A 113 -5.94 18.79 6.92
CA ARG A 113 -6.94 19.13 7.94
C ARG A 113 -7.59 20.49 7.66
N ALA A 114 -6.82 21.49 7.23
CA ALA A 114 -7.32 22.81 6.89
C ALA A 114 -8.35 22.82 5.75
N LEU A 115 -8.32 21.80 4.87
CA LEU A 115 -9.27 21.67 3.76
C LEU A 115 -10.46 20.78 4.09
N ARG A 116 -10.35 19.95 5.12
CA ARG A 116 -11.41 19.00 5.49
C ARG A 116 -12.68 19.75 5.91
N GLY A 117 -13.82 19.34 5.38
CA GLY A 117 -15.11 20.00 5.64
C GLY A 117 -15.40 21.23 4.77
N LEU A 118 -14.43 21.74 4.00
CA LEU A 118 -14.66 22.81 3.06
C LEU A 118 -15.26 22.28 1.74
N PRO A 119 -16.04 23.09 1.01
CA PRO A 119 -16.60 22.68 -0.30
C PRO A 119 -15.54 22.21 -1.30
N VAL A 120 -14.34 22.79 -1.24
CA VAL A 120 -13.21 22.41 -2.10
C VAL A 120 -12.76 20.97 -1.87
N ALA A 121 -12.86 20.43 -0.66
CA ALA A 121 -12.51 19.05 -0.36
C ALA A 121 -13.32 18.06 -1.19
N ARG A 122 -14.65 18.30 -1.31
CA ARG A 122 -15.54 17.48 -2.14
C ARG A 122 -15.17 17.57 -3.61
N ARG A 123 -14.88 18.78 -4.10
CA ARG A 123 -14.46 19.00 -5.48
C ARG A 123 -13.15 18.27 -5.80
N LEU A 124 -12.14 18.39 -4.93
CA LEU A 124 -10.86 17.68 -5.09
C LEU A 124 -11.07 16.17 -5.21
N TYR A 125 -11.86 15.60 -4.31
CA TYR A 125 -12.17 14.17 -4.37
C TYR A 125 -12.90 13.79 -5.67
N GLN A 126 -13.90 14.56 -6.06
CA GLN A 126 -14.66 14.29 -7.28
C GLN A 126 -13.80 14.37 -8.56
N GLU A 127 -12.82 15.27 -8.59
CA GLU A 127 -11.94 15.42 -9.76
C GLU A 127 -10.74 14.48 -9.75
N THR A 128 -10.22 14.11 -8.57
CA THR A 128 -8.97 13.30 -8.46
C THR A 128 -9.17 11.86 -8.02
N GLY A 129 -10.33 11.53 -7.43
CA GLY A 129 -10.54 10.23 -6.79
C GLY A 129 -9.78 10.05 -5.45
N CYS A 130 -9.12 11.11 -4.96
CA CYS A 130 -8.31 11.09 -3.74
C CYS A 130 -9.05 11.77 -2.59
N PRO A 131 -9.44 11.05 -1.52
CA PRO A 131 -9.94 11.66 -0.29
C PRO A 131 -8.91 12.64 0.30
N VAL A 132 -9.39 13.66 1.01
CA VAL A 132 -8.50 14.67 1.62
C VAL A 132 -7.71 14.04 2.77
N HIS A 133 -6.42 13.77 2.52
CA HIS A 133 -5.52 13.13 3.48
C HIS A 133 -4.06 13.51 3.24
N GLY A 134 -3.28 13.75 4.31
CA GLY A 134 -1.89 14.20 4.24
C GLY A 134 -0.91 13.22 3.56
N MET A 135 -1.32 12.00 3.28
CA MET A 135 -0.46 11.02 2.58
C MET A 135 -0.18 11.38 1.12
N TYR A 136 -1.05 12.18 0.47
CA TYR A 136 -0.90 12.51 -0.94
C TYR A 136 0.17 13.57 -1.18
N PRO A 137 0.98 13.44 -2.25
CA PRO A 137 1.96 14.44 -2.68
C PRO A 137 1.43 15.88 -2.76
N LEU A 138 0.19 16.10 -3.20
CA LEU A 138 -0.45 17.43 -3.18
C LEU A 138 -0.22 18.16 -1.84
N TYR A 139 -0.55 17.50 -0.72
CA TYR A 139 -0.45 18.13 0.60
C TYR A 139 0.99 18.24 1.09
N LYS A 140 1.87 17.32 0.69
CA LYS A 140 3.31 17.37 1.00
C LYS A 140 4.00 18.53 0.28
N ILE A 141 3.61 18.80 -0.97
CA ILE A 141 4.11 19.97 -1.72
C ILE A 141 3.59 21.27 -1.08
N MET A 142 2.32 21.31 -0.65
CA MET A 142 1.79 22.44 0.12
C MET A 142 2.58 22.63 1.43
N TRP A 143 2.90 21.55 2.14
CA TRP A 143 3.72 21.61 3.35
C TRP A 143 5.13 22.17 3.04
N LEU A 144 5.80 21.72 1.98
CA LEU A 144 7.09 22.28 1.55
C LEU A 144 6.99 23.78 1.28
N ARG A 145 5.96 24.22 0.54
CA ARG A 145 5.70 25.63 0.27
C ARG A 145 5.54 26.46 1.54
N ASP A 146 4.79 25.94 2.51
CA ASP A 146 4.40 26.68 3.71
C ASP A 146 5.51 26.69 4.78
N THR A 147 6.35 25.63 4.85
CA THR A 147 7.30 25.44 5.95
C THR A 147 8.77 25.37 5.53
N ARG A 148 9.05 25.03 4.26
CA ARG A 148 10.39 24.91 3.70
C ARG A 148 10.51 25.69 2.40
N ARG A 149 10.21 26.99 2.49
CA ARG A 149 10.19 27.88 1.34
C ARG A 149 11.52 27.90 0.58
N ASP A 150 12.61 27.79 1.33
CA ASP A 150 13.99 27.68 0.80
C ASP A 150 14.17 26.51 -0.17
N LEU A 151 13.57 25.36 0.11
CA LEU A 151 13.58 24.18 -0.76
C LEU A 151 12.54 24.31 -1.88
N PHE A 152 11.34 24.79 -1.56
CA PHE A 152 10.25 24.95 -2.52
C PHE A 152 10.67 25.82 -3.69
N GLU A 153 11.32 26.97 -3.45
CA GLU A 153 11.75 27.90 -4.49
C GLU A 153 12.92 27.36 -5.35
N LYS A 154 13.75 26.47 -4.80
CA LYS A 154 14.85 25.81 -5.52
C LYS A 154 14.40 24.59 -6.32
N THR A 155 13.17 24.10 -6.07
CA THR A 155 12.71 22.87 -6.69
C THR A 155 12.42 23.08 -8.17
N TRP A 156 13.18 22.40 -9.00
CA TRP A 156 12.95 22.31 -10.43
C TRP A 156 11.83 21.34 -10.76
N ARG A 157 11.80 20.15 -10.07
CA ARG A 157 10.82 19.10 -10.37
C ARG A 157 10.42 18.32 -9.11
N TYR A 158 9.14 17.95 -9.01
CA TYR A 158 8.62 17.02 -8.02
C TYR A 158 8.37 15.68 -8.68
N VAL A 159 8.95 14.61 -8.12
CA VAL A 159 8.86 13.24 -8.65
C VAL A 159 8.52 12.24 -7.54
N SER A 160 7.95 11.08 -7.88
CA SER A 160 7.85 9.96 -6.95
C SER A 160 9.17 9.19 -6.85
N ALA A 161 9.26 8.26 -5.90
CA ALA A 161 10.39 7.34 -5.78
C ALA A 161 10.64 6.56 -7.09
N LYS A 162 9.57 6.06 -7.72
CA LYS A 162 9.65 5.34 -9.00
C LYS A 162 10.16 6.23 -10.13
N GLU A 163 9.63 7.45 -10.26
CA GLU A 163 10.06 8.40 -11.30
C GLU A 163 11.54 8.77 -11.13
N TYR A 164 12.01 8.95 -9.87
CA TYR A 164 13.42 9.20 -9.62
C TYR A 164 14.29 8.04 -10.12
N VAL A 165 13.96 6.81 -9.74
CA VAL A 165 14.72 5.62 -10.18
C VAL A 165 14.63 5.46 -11.69
N PHE A 166 13.43 5.61 -12.28
CA PHE A 166 13.23 5.53 -13.72
C PHE A 166 14.08 6.56 -14.48
N ALA A 167 14.07 7.82 -14.01
CA ALA A 167 14.85 8.89 -14.63
C ALA A 167 16.37 8.64 -14.53
N ARG A 168 16.87 8.11 -13.41
CA ARG A 168 18.29 7.74 -13.28
C ARG A 168 18.69 6.58 -14.20
N LEU A 169 17.75 5.67 -14.49
CA LEU A 169 17.99 4.53 -15.37
C LEU A 169 17.87 4.87 -16.87
N THR A 170 17.11 5.92 -17.24
CA THR A 170 16.70 6.18 -18.64
C THR A 170 16.95 7.61 -19.12
N ASP A 171 17.32 8.54 -18.24
CA ASP A 171 17.44 9.98 -18.47
C ASP A 171 16.11 10.67 -18.85
N GLU A 172 14.94 10.01 -18.56
CA GLU A 172 13.60 10.52 -18.89
C GLU A 172 12.70 10.63 -17.67
N TYR A 173 11.99 11.75 -17.56
CA TYR A 173 11.00 11.99 -16.50
C TYR A 173 9.60 11.66 -16.99
N LEU A 174 9.23 10.39 -16.86
CA LEU A 174 7.91 9.84 -17.20
C LEU A 174 7.18 9.37 -15.94
N VAL A 175 5.87 9.57 -15.91
CA VAL A 175 5.00 9.05 -14.85
C VAL A 175 3.78 8.37 -15.45
N ASP A 176 3.51 7.15 -15.02
CA ASP A 176 2.29 6.44 -15.39
C ASP A 176 1.06 7.01 -14.68
N TYR A 177 -0.11 6.83 -15.29
CA TYR A 177 -1.37 7.36 -14.75
C TYR A 177 -1.66 6.89 -13.33
N SER A 178 -1.24 5.67 -12.93
CA SER A 178 -1.52 5.14 -11.59
C SER A 178 -0.73 5.85 -10.50
N LEU A 179 0.57 6.09 -10.73
CA LEU A 179 1.38 6.89 -9.81
C LEU A 179 0.88 8.34 -9.77
N ALA A 180 0.58 8.92 -10.94
CA ALA A 180 0.06 10.27 -11.04
C ALA A 180 -1.30 10.42 -10.34
N ALA A 181 -2.21 9.45 -10.48
CA ALA A 181 -3.48 9.44 -9.75
C ALA A 181 -3.26 9.39 -8.23
N GLY A 182 -2.34 8.55 -7.76
CA GLY A 182 -1.97 8.48 -6.36
C GLY A 182 -1.26 9.72 -5.80
N SER A 183 -0.97 10.73 -6.62
CA SER A 183 -0.40 11.99 -6.15
C SER A 183 -1.43 12.99 -5.59
N GLY A 184 -2.71 12.83 -5.95
CA GLY A 184 -3.76 13.81 -5.71
C GLY A 184 -3.70 15.02 -6.65
N LEU A 185 -2.88 14.97 -7.72
CA LEU A 185 -2.69 16.04 -8.69
C LEU A 185 -3.31 15.72 -10.07
N LEU A 186 -3.67 14.47 -10.34
CA LEU A 186 -4.26 14.04 -11.61
C LEU A 186 -5.79 14.16 -11.58
N ASN A 187 -6.38 14.64 -12.67
CA ASN A 187 -7.82 14.51 -12.88
C ASN A 187 -8.14 13.10 -13.37
N THR A 188 -8.94 12.35 -12.60
CA THR A 188 -9.22 10.93 -12.83
C THR A 188 -10.06 10.65 -14.08
N TYR A 189 -10.72 11.68 -14.66
CA TYR A 189 -11.54 11.55 -15.87
C TYR A 189 -10.79 11.92 -17.14
N THR A 190 -10.00 13.00 -17.07
CA THR A 190 -9.30 13.54 -18.25
C THR A 190 -7.89 12.99 -18.41
N LEU A 191 -7.37 12.34 -17.38
CA LEU A 191 -5.98 11.84 -17.29
C LEU A 191 -4.95 12.93 -17.58
N ARG A 192 -5.22 14.15 -17.08
CA ARG A 192 -4.33 15.32 -17.16
C ARG A 192 -4.07 15.85 -15.77
N TRP A 193 -2.97 16.56 -15.60
CA TRP A 193 -2.71 17.29 -14.37
C TRP A 193 -3.86 18.27 -14.10
N ASN A 194 -4.35 18.30 -12.85
CA ASN A 194 -5.51 19.08 -12.46
C ASN A 194 -5.11 20.53 -12.15
N PRO A 195 -5.57 21.54 -12.92
CA PRO A 195 -5.15 22.92 -12.71
C PRO A 195 -5.46 23.45 -11.31
N VAL A 196 -6.60 23.03 -10.72
CA VAL A 196 -6.99 23.45 -9.36
C VAL A 196 -6.01 22.90 -8.33
N CYS A 197 -5.59 21.65 -8.48
CA CYS A 197 -4.61 21.04 -7.58
C CYS A 197 -3.22 21.66 -7.75
N LEU A 198 -2.82 22.01 -8.98
CA LEU A 198 -1.55 22.70 -9.24
C LEU A 198 -1.54 24.10 -8.60
N GLU A 199 -2.62 24.87 -8.77
CA GLU A 199 -2.78 26.18 -8.13
C GLU A 199 -2.71 26.08 -6.61
N MET A 200 -3.41 25.12 -6.02
CA MET A 200 -3.39 24.88 -4.57
C MET A 200 -2.00 24.49 -4.06
N ALA A 201 -1.28 23.65 -4.79
CA ALA A 201 0.09 23.29 -4.47
C ALA A 201 1.07 24.47 -4.67
N GLY A 202 0.72 25.46 -5.52
CA GLY A 202 1.56 26.58 -5.91
C GLY A 202 2.66 26.19 -6.89
N ILE A 203 2.42 25.16 -7.73
CA ILE A 203 3.37 24.64 -8.73
C ILE A 203 2.81 24.75 -10.15
N ARG A 204 3.72 24.65 -11.13
CA ARG A 204 3.40 24.57 -12.54
C ARG A 204 3.46 23.15 -13.06
N GLU A 205 2.78 22.87 -14.16
CA GLU A 205 2.76 21.56 -14.80
C GLU A 205 4.16 21.10 -15.26
N ASP A 206 5.02 22.02 -15.70
CA ASP A 206 6.40 21.73 -16.11
C ASP A 206 7.32 21.31 -14.97
N GLN A 207 6.88 21.48 -13.72
CA GLN A 207 7.55 20.94 -12.52
C GLN A 207 7.14 19.50 -12.20
N LEU A 208 6.33 18.85 -13.03
CA LEU A 208 5.94 17.44 -12.91
C LEU A 208 6.47 16.64 -14.11
N SER A 209 6.50 15.32 -13.99
CA SER A 209 6.90 14.42 -15.07
C SER A 209 5.82 14.37 -16.17
N THR A 210 6.22 13.95 -17.37
CA THR A 210 5.30 13.73 -18.49
C THR A 210 4.41 12.51 -18.22
N LEU A 211 3.10 12.72 -18.30
CA LEU A 211 2.10 11.66 -18.14
C LEU A 211 2.16 10.66 -19.31
N CYS A 212 2.06 9.38 -19.00
CA CYS A 212 2.06 8.33 -20.02
C CYS A 212 1.27 7.08 -19.56
N SER A 213 0.96 6.21 -20.52
CA SER A 213 0.40 4.88 -20.24
C SER A 213 1.45 4.00 -19.56
N PRO A 214 1.05 3.08 -18.66
CA PRO A 214 1.96 2.09 -18.07
C PRO A 214 2.62 1.18 -19.12
N LEU A 215 2.03 1.04 -20.31
CA LEU A 215 2.59 0.28 -21.45
C LEU A 215 3.58 1.09 -22.31
N THR A 216 3.85 2.35 -21.97
CA THR A 216 4.83 3.17 -22.67
C THR A 216 6.22 2.55 -22.56
N ILE A 217 6.94 2.51 -23.71
CA ILE A 217 8.29 1.96 -23.79
C ILE A 217 9.31 3.09 -23.91
N HIS A 218 10.33 3.03 -23.07
CA HIS A 218 11.60 3.70 -23.31
C HIS A 218 12.61 2.69 -23.88
N LYS A 219 13.41 3.09 -24.89
CA LYS A 219 14.21 2.15 -25.68
C LYS A 219 15.67 2.02 -25.24
N ARG A 220 16.07 2.70 -24.18
CA ARG A 220 17.49 2.71 -23.80
C ARG A 220 17.64 2.80 -22.28
N LEU A 221 18.40 1.87 -21.71
CA LEU A 221 18.92 1.98 -20.36
C LEU A 221 20.27 2.70 -20.36
N ASN A 222 20.58 3.35 -19.25
CA ASN A 222 21.94 3.79 -18.99
C ASN A 222 22.88 2.58 -19.08
N PRO A 223 23.96 2.62 -19.93
CA PRO A 223 24.83 1.46 -20.17
C PRO A 223 25.52 0.90 -18.93
N GLU A 224 25.82 1.75 -17.96
CA GLU A 224 26.43 1.33 -16.69
C GLU A 224 25.47 0.47 -15.88
N PHE A 225 24.25 0.93 -15.69
CA PHE A 225 23.23 0.21 -14.92
C PHE A 225 22.74 -1.05 -15.65
N ALA A 226 22.64 -1.01 -17.00
CA ALA A 226 22.30 -2.18 -17.78
C ALA A 226 23.32 -3.32 -17.56
N ARG A 227 24.62 -2.99 -17.63
CA ARG A 227 25.72 -3.93 -17.37
C ARG A 227 25.68 -4.47 -15.95
N GLU A 228 25.42 -3.59 -14.97
CA GLU A 228 25.36 -3.98 -13.57
C GLU A 228 24.19 -4.93 -13.27
N MET A 229 23.01 -4.69 -13.86
CA MET A 229 21.84 -5.57 -13.76
C MET A 229 21.95 -6.86 -14.57
N GLY A 230 22.93 -6.98 -15.47
CA GLY A 230 23.08 -8.16 -16.33
C GLY A 230 22.07 -8.20 -17.48
N VAL A 231 21.66 -7.04 -18.01
CA VAL A 231 20.76 -6.90 -19.16
C VAL A 231 21.44 -6.09 -20.27
N ARG A 232 20.88 -6.11 -21.48
CA ARG A 232 21.37 -5.28 -22.59
C ARG A 232 20.94 -3.83 -22.40
N GLU A 233 21.72 -2.88 -22.92
CA GLU A 233 21.39 -1.44 -22.88
C GLU A 233 20.17 -1.08 -23.76
N ASP A 234 19.91 -1.88 -24.80
CA ASP A 234 18.79 -1.69 -25.74
C ASP A 234 17.52 -2.48 -25.35
N VAL A 235 17.49 -3.07 -24.14
CA VAL A 235 16.29 -3.75 -23.64
C VAL A 235 15.13 -2.77 -23.55
N PRO A 236 13.92 -3.13 -24.03
CA PRO A 236 12.73 -2.28 -23.84
C PRO A 236 12.42 -2.10 -22.36
N VAL A 237 12.39 -0.85 -21.90
CA VAL A 237 11.97 -0.49 -20.54
C VAL A 237 10.54 -0.01 -20.59
N VAL A 238 9.62 -0.81 -20.07
CA VAL A 238 8.21 -0.46 -19.94
C VAL A 238 8.03 0.33 -18.65
N VAL A 239 7.34 1.46 -18.71
CA VAL A 239 7.18 2.36 -17.55
C VAL A 239 6.55 1.63 -16.37
N GLY A 240 5.58 0.73 -16.62
CA GLY A 240 4.90 -0.02 -15.56
C GLY A 240 3.96 0.86 -14.73
N SER A 241 3.53 0.37 -13.56
CA SER A 241 2.47 1.00 -12.78
C SER A 241 2.80 1.06 -11.28
N SER A 242 1.85 1.53 -10.46
CA SER A 242 1.99 1.53 -9.01
C SER A 242 2.04 0.11 -8.42
N ASP A 243 2.62 -0.04 -7.24
CA ASP A 243 2.60 -1.26 -6.43
C ASP A 243 1.18 -1.80 -6.21
N ALA A 244 0.23 -0.89 -6.02
CA ALA A 244 -1.17 -1.24 -5.80
C ALA A 244 -1.82 -1.86 -7.05
N ALA A 245 -1.64 -1.27 -8.24
CA ALA A 245 -2.12 -1.84 -9.50
C ALA A 245 -1.39 -3.15 -9.82
N ASN A 246 -0.08 -3.17 -9.62
CA ASN A 246 0.75 -4.36 -9.84
C ASN A 246 0.31 -5.52 -8.94
N SER A 247 -0.05 -5.26 -7.66
CA SER A 247 -0.58 -6.30 -6.77
C SER A 247 -1.86 -6.93 -7.33
N ASN A 248 -2.74 -6.15 -7.94
CA ASN A 248 -3.94 -6.69 -8.58
C ASN A 248 -3.59 -7.53 -9.83
N LEU A 249 -2.69 -7.03 -10.69
CA LEU A 249 -2.25 -7.76 -11.88
C LEU A 249 -1.57 -9.08 -11.50
N GLY A 250 -0.58 -9.03 -10.61
CA GLY A 250 0.18 -10.21 -10.20
C GLY A 250 -0.63 -11.21 -9.38
N ALA A 251 -1.74 -10.79 -8.78
CA ALA A 251 -2.71 -11.70 -8.17
C ALA A 251 -3.72 -12.27 -9.19
N GLY A 252 -3.83 -11.69 -10.39
CA GLY A 252 -4.85 -12.06 -11.39
C GLY A 252 -6.23 -11.45 -11.13
N ALA A 253 -6.34 -10.46 -10.24
CA ALA A 253 -7.59 -9.77 -9.95
C ALA A 253 -7.79 -8.60 -10.93
N VAL A 254 -8.05 -8.93 -12.17
CA VAL A 254 -8.14 -7.97 -13.29
C VAL A 254 -9.58 -7.71 -13.75
N ASN A 255 -10.54 -8.46 -13.22
CA ASN A 255 -11.96 -8.30 -13.57
C ASN A 255 -12.71 -7.50 -12.50
N PRO A 256 -13.82 -6.79 -12.87
CA PRO A 256 -14.54 -5.91 -11.95
C PRO A 256 -15.21 -6.60 -10.75
N TRP A 257 -15.35 -7.93 -10.78
CA TRP A 257 -15.90 -8.72 -9.68
C TRP A 257 -14.83 -9.39 -8.81
N GLN A 258 -13.54 -9.16 -9.13
CA GLN A 258 -12.41 -9.72 -8.41
C GLN A 258 -11.75 -8.65 -7.55
N ALA A 259 -11.64 -8.90 -6.26
CA ALA A 259 -10.89 -8.03 -5.35
C ALA A 259 -9.57 -8.66 -4.96
N THR A 260 -8.54 -7.86 -4.77
CA THR A 260 -7.38 -8.27 -3.98
C THR A 260 -7.58 -7.92 -2.52
N CYS A 261 -7.32 -8.87 -1.63
CA CYS A 261 -7.19 -8.67 -0.19
C CYS A 261 -5.73 -8.87 0.19
N MET A 262 -5.04 -7.79 0.49
CA MET A 262 -3.62 -7.83 0.86
C MET A 262 -3.47 -7.42 2.32
N VAL A 263 -2.81 -8.26 3.13
CA VAL A 263 -2.44 -7.94 4.52
C VAL A 263 -0.93 -8.11 4.70
N GLY A 264 -0.27 -6.99 4.87
CA GLY A 264 1.10 -6.87 5.38
C GLY A 264 1.10 -6.13 6.71
N THR A 265 1.99 -5.18 6.94
CA THR A 265 1.96 -4.26 8.09
C THR A 265 0.63 -3.52 8.18
N SER A 266 0.18 -2.98 7.06
CA SER A 266 -1.16 -2.43 6.81
C SER A 266 -1.95 -3.38 5.92
N GLY A 267 -3.13 -2.96 5.42
CA GLY A 267 -3.87 -3.79 4.50
C GLY A 267 -4.68 -2.99 3.49
N ALA A 268 -5.15 -3.64 2.43
CA ALA A 268 -6.01 -3.01 1.43
C ALA A 268 -6.92 -4.03 0.73
N LEU A 269 -8.12 -3.57 0.37
CA LEU A 269 -9.07 -4.26 -0.50
C LEU A 269 -9.26 -3.42 -1.76
N ARG A 270 -9.02 -4.00 -2.94
CA ARG A 270 -8.96 -3.27 -4.21
C ARG A 270 -9.61 -4.06 -5.33
N VAL A 271 -10.31 -3.35 -6.22
CA VAL A 271 -10.94 -3.90 -7.43
C VAL A 271 -10.51 -3.04 -8.62
N ILE A 272 -10.30 -3.66 -9.78
CA ILE A 272 -10.11 -2.94 -11.03
C ILE A 272 -11.48 -2.73 -11.68
N SER A 273 -11.79 -1.48 -12.03
CA SER A 273 -13.02 -1.07 -12.70
C SER A 273 -12.73 -0.54 -14.10
N SER A 274 -13.67 -0.73 -15.03
CA SER A 274 -13.59 -0.18 -16.39
C SER A 274 -14.08 1.28 -16.51
N ARG A 275 -14.41 1.91 -15.38
CA ARG A 275 -14.81 3.32 -15.28
C ARG A 275 -14.45 3.88 -13.90
N PRO A 276 -14.31 5.19 -13.75
CA PRO A 276 -14.17 5.79 -12.42
C PRO A 276 -15.40 5.50 -11.57
N ILE A 277 -15.19 5.04 -10.34
CA ILE A 277 -16.23 4.82 -9.33
C ILE A 277 -15.85 5.62 -8.09
N LEU A 278 -16.63 6.63 -7.77
CA LEU A 278 -16.42 7.52 -6.63
C LEU A 278 -17.54 7.34 -5.61
N ASP A 279 -17.18 7.33 -4.35
CA ASP A 279 -18.13 7.32 -3.23
C ASP A 279 -18.50 8.74 -2.84
N GLU A 280 -19.80 9.07 -2.77
CA GLU A 280 -20.26 10.42 -2.39
C GLU A 280 -19.76 10.87 -1.02
N LYS A 281 -19.48 9.92 -0.12
CA LYS A 281 -18.94 10.16 1.22
C LYS A 281 -17.41 10.14 1.27
N ALA A 282 -16.74 9.95 0.12
CA ALA A 282 -15.28 9.85 0.01
C ALA A 282 -14.65 8.78 0.92
N ARG A 283 -15.34 7.65 1.18
CA ARG A 283 -14.85 6.54 2.03
C ARG A 283 -13.81 5.67 1.32
N SER A 284 -13.85 5.63 -0.01
CA SER A 284 -12.89 4.91 -0.87
C SER A 284 -12.12 5.88 -1.75
N TRP A 285 -11.02 5.40 -2.31
CA TRP A 285 -10.29 6.10 -3.36
C TRP A 285 -10.51 5.44 -4.72
N CYS A 286 -10.24 6.21 -5.80
CA CYS A 286 -10.35 5.76 -7.18
C CYS A 286 -9.17 6.31 -7.99
N TYR A 287 -8.20 5.46 -8.32
CA TYR A 287 -6.99 5.85 -9.05
C TYR A 287 -7.05 5.31 -10.48
N ALA A 288 -6.82 6.16 -11.47
CA ALA A 288 -6.63 5.69 -12.83
C ALA A 288 -5.43 4.74 -12.90
N ILE A 289 -5.51 3.68 -13.71
CA ILE A 289 -4.38 2.79 -14.04
C ILE A 289 -3.90 3.11 -15.46
N ASP A 290 -4.83 3.14 -16.40
CA ASP A 290 -4.65 3.50 -17.80
C ASP A 290 -5.90 4.22 -18.31
N GLU A 291 -6.03 4.37 -19.64
CA GLU A 291 -7.14 5.07 -20.29
C GLU A 291 -8.49 4.36 -20.13
N GLY A 292 -8.51 3.09 -19.75
CA GLY A 292 -9.71 2.25 -19.63
C GLY A 292 -9.94 1.63 -18.27
N HIS A 293 -9.00 1.80 -17.32
CA HIS A 293 -9.06 1.09 -16.05
C HIS A 293 -8.76 1.98 -14.86
N TRP A 294 -9.50 1.75 -13.77
CA TRP A 294 -9.35 2.42 -12.48
C TRP A 294 -9.24 1.41 -11.35
N LEU A 295 -8.36 1.67 -10.41
CA LEU A 295 -8.24 0.94 -9.16
C LEU A 295 -9.14 1.60 -8.12
N VAL A 296 -10.14 0.88 -7.64
CA VAL A 296 -11.09 1.37 -6.63
C VAL A 296 -10.92 0.57 -5.36
N GLY A 297 -10.89 1.23 -4.21
CA GLY A 297 -10.73 0.49 -2.97
C GLY A 297 -10.51 1.35 -1.74
N GLY A 298 -10.03 0.67 -0.72
CA GLY A 298 -9.68 1.27 0.55
C GLY A 298 -8.47 0.58 1.17
N ALA A 299 -7.80 1.31 2.05
CA ALA A 299 -6.66 0.79 2.78
C ALA A 299 -6.82 1.04 4.28
N ILE A 300 -6.40 0.09 5.09
CA ILE A 300 -6.38 0.16 6.56
C ILE A 300 -4.94 0.30 7.06
N ASN A 301 -4.76 0.99 8.18
CA ASN A 301 -3.44 1.11 8.81
C ASN A 301 -3.06 -0.16 9.59
N ASN A 302 -4.05 -0.83 10.15
CA ASN A 302 -3.89 -1.84 11.18
C ASN A 302 -4.10 -3.25 10.62
N GLY A 303 -3.08 -3.74 9.87
CA GLY A 303 -2.97 -5.14 9.50
C GLY A 303 -2.08 -5.91 10.50
N GLY A 304 -0.96 -6.45 10.01
CA GLY A 304 0.00 -7.17 10.84
C GLY A 304 0.65 -6.35 11.96
N VAL A 305 0.67 -5.00 11.84
CA VAL A 305 1.18 -4.13 12.90
C VAL A 305 0.39 -4.27 14.20
N ALA A 306 -0.93 -4.46 14.12
CA ALA A 306 -1.76 -4.69 15.30
C ALA A 306 -1.43 -6.04 15.96
N LEU A 307 -1.15 -7.07 15.16
CA LEU A 307 -0.72 -8.36 15.66
C LEU A 307 0.70 -8.28 16.26
N SER A 308 1.60 -7.49 15.66
CA SER A 308 2.94 -7.22 16.22
C SER A 308 2.83 -6.58 17.60
N TRP A 309 1.97 -5.58 17.75
CA TRP A 309 1.73 -4.94 19.03
C TRP A 309 1.33 -5.95 20.13
N LEU A 310 0.38 -6.84 19.85
CA LEU A 310 -0.05 -7.85 20.82
C LEU A 310 1.08 -8.83 21.15
N ARG A 311 1.80 -9.31 20.13
CA ARG A 311 2.99 -10.18 20.30
C ARG A 311 4.01 -9.53 21.23
N ASP A 312 4.34 -8.27 20.99
CA ASP A 312 5.38 -7.54 21.73
C ASP A 312 4.95 -7.29 23.19
N CYS A 313 3.67 -6.94 23.42
CA CYS A 313 3.12 -6.82 24.78
C CYS A 313 3.20 -8.12 25.56
N LEU A 314 2.85 -9.25 24.93
CA LEU A 314 2.91 -10.57 25.57
C LEU A 314 4.36 -10.99 25.82
N SER A 315 5.27 -10.77 24.85
CA SER A 315 6.69 -11.07 24.99
C SER A 315 7.34 -10.29 26.13
N GLN A 316 7.04 -8.98 26.28
CA GLN A 316 7.54 -8.17 27.40
C GLN A 316 7.09 -8.68 28.77
N THR A 317 5.91 -9.29 28.85
CA THR A 317 5.42 -9.88 30.09
C THR A 317 6.14 -11.18 30.43
N LEU A 318 6.42 -12.01 29.43
CA LEU A 318 7.10 -13.30 29.57
C LEU A 318 8.61 -13.14 29.78
N SER A 319 9.26 -12.15 29.17
CA SER A 319 10.71 -11.90 29.27
C SER A 319 11.18 -11.58 30.70
N LYS A 320 10.29 -11.11 31.57
CA LYS A 320 10.56 -11.00 33.02
C LYS A 320 10.80 -12.34 33.71
N SER A 321 10.30 -13.43 33.12
CA SER A 321 10.42 -14.80 33.66
C SER A 321 11.44 -15.64 32.88
N SER A 322 11.79 -15.28 31.64
CA SER A 322 12.75 -15.98 30.77
C SER A 322 13.27 -15.00 29.69
N PRO A 323 14.54 -14.55 29.78
CA PRO A 323 15.08 -13.51 28.88
C PRO A 323 15.05 -13.83 27.38
N ASP A 324 14.98 -15.11 27.01
CA ASP A 324 15.01 -15.59 25.61
C ASP A 324 13.64 -15.91 25.02
N SER A 325 12.53 -15.64 25.73
CA SER A 325 11.18 -16.02 25.28
C SER A 325 10.49 -14.88 24.52
N LEU A 326 10.96 -14.58 23.29
CA LEU A 326 10.21 -13.77 22.34
C LEU A 326 9.17 -14.63 21.63
N LEU A 327 7.89 -14.25 21.73
CA LEU A 327 6.82 -14.92 21.01
C LEU A 327 6.96 -14.65 19.50
N SER A 328 6.67 -15.69 18.71
CA SER A 328 6.52 -15.59 17.27
C SER A 328 5.10 -15.13 16.91
N PHE A 329 4.87 -14.78 15.64
CA PHE A 329 3.51 -14.56 15.14
C PHE A 329 2.65 -15.82 15.22
N GLU A 330 3.25 -16.99 15.02
CA GLU A 330 2.57 -18.29 15.08
C GLU A 330 2.07 -18.59 16.49
N ASP A 331 2.81 -18.20 17.55
CA ASP A 331 2.35 -18.33 18.93
C ASP A 331 1.08 -17.50 19.18
N VAL A 332 1.02 -16.25 18.70
CA VAL A 332 -0.17 -15.39 18.84
C VAL A 332 -1.35 -15.97 18.04
N ILE A 333 -1.11 -16.49 16.84
CA ILE A 333 -2.13 -17.16 16.03
C ILE A 333 -2.64 -18.43 16.73
N THR A 334 -1.75 -19.21 17.35
CA THR A 334 -2.12 -20.41 18.12
C THR A 334 -2.99 -20.04 19.33
N LEU A 335 -2.64 -18.98 20.06
CA LEU A 335 -3.48 -18.43 21.13
C LEU A 335 -4.86 -18.04 20.62
N ALA A 336 -4.94 -17.34 19.47
CA ALA A 336 -6.23 -16.98 18.87
C ALA A 336 -7.07 -18.20 18.48
N GLY A 337 -6.43 -19.27 18.01
CA GLY A 337 -7.06 -20.55 17.65
C GLY A 337 -7.69 -21.29 18.85
N ALA A 338 -7.21 -21.02 20.05
CA ALA A 338 -7.76 -21.60 21.27
C ALA A 338 -9.10 -20.95 21.70
N ALA A 339 -9.54 -19.88 21.05
CA ALA A 339 -10.86 -19.27 21.24
C ALA A 339 -11.76 -19.57 20.03
N LYS A 340 -13.05 -19.80 20.30
CA LYS A 340 -14.06 -20.02 19.23
C LYS A 340 -14.32 -18.74 18.44
N PRO A 341 -14.87 -18.83 17.20
CA PRO A 341 -15.37 -17.68 16.47
C PRO A 341 -16.28 -16.79 17.33
N GLY A 342 -16.10 -15.46 17.20
CA GLY A 342 -16.77 -14.47 18.03
C GLY A 342 -16.07 -14.16 19.35
N ALA A 343 -14.89 -14.74 19.64
CA ALA A 343 -14.02 -14.41 20.77
C ALA A 343 -14.76 -14.34 22.13
N GLY A 344 -15.82 -15.16 22.32
CA GLY A 344 -16.67 -15.11 23.53
C GLY A 344 -17.51 -13.84 23.66
N GLY A 345 -17.66 -13.05 22.60
CA GLY A 345 -18.35 -11.75 22.63
C GLY A 345 -17.41 -10.54 22.82
N VAL A 346 -16.10 -10.75 22.90
CA VAL A 346 -15.12 -9.65 22.93
C VAL A 346 -14.97 -9.09 21.53
N ILE A 347 -15.16 -7.77 21.37
CA ILE A 347 -15.03 -7.04 20.12
C ILE A 347 -13.78 -6.16 20.18
N CYS A 348 -12.92 -6.23 19.15
CA CYS A 348 -11.76 -5.37 19.04
C CYS A 348 -11.93 -4.34 17.92
N LEU A 349 -11.81 -3.04 18.26
CA LEU A 349 -11.54 -1.99 17.29
C LEU A 349 -10.03 -1.84 17.17
N PRO A 350 -9.39 -2.27 16.05
CA PRO A 350 -7.93 -2.44 15.99
C PRO A 350 -7.16 -1.16 15.60
N PHE A 351 -7.55 0.02 16.07
CA PHE A 351 -7.02 1.32 15.60
C PHE A 351 -5.74 1.76 16.32
N PHE A 352 -4.73 0.89 16.41
CA PHE A 352 -3.46 1.19 17.09
C PHE A 352 -2.67 2.32 16.43
N ALA A 353 -2.76 2.44 15.09
CA ALA A 353 -2.07 3.44 14.29
C ALA A 353 -3.03 4.45 13.64
N GLY A 354 -4.16 4.77 14.30
CA GLY A 354 -5.24 5.50 13.67
C GLY A 354 -5.83 4.71 12.49
N GLU A 355 -6.63 5.35 11.62
CA GLU A 355 -7.22 4.65 10.48
C GLU A 355 -7.30 5.53 9.23
N ARG A 356 -7.17 4.87 8.05
CA ARG A 356 -7.44 5.44 6.74
C ARG A 356 -8.89 5.18 6.32
N SER A 357 -9.10 4.41 5.27
CA SER A 357 -10.45 4.09 4.78
C SER A 357 -11.25 3.25 5.79
N PRO A 358 -12.56 3.46 5.88
CA PRO A 358 -13.35 4.48 5.20
C PRO A 358 -13.45 5.81 5.95
N ASN A 359 -13.00 5.87 7.19
CA ASN A 359 -13.31 6.97 8.11
C ASN A 359 -12.28 8.10 8.07
N TRP A 360 -11.06 7.85 7.56
CA TRP A 360 -9.97 8.82 7.46
C TRP A 360 -9.64 9.49 8.80
N ASN A 361 -9.72 8.70 9.90
CA ASN A 361 -9.58 9.19 11.27
C ASN A 361 -8.24 8.72 11.87
N LEU A 362 -7.23 9.58 11.81
CA LEU A 362 -5.92 9.33 12.41
C LEU A 362 -5.95 9.38 13.95
N ASN A 363 -7.03 9.91 14.54
CA ASN A 363 -7.22 9.96 15.98
C ASN A 363 -7.97 8.72 16.53
N ALA A 364 -8.42 7.81 15.66
CA ALA A 364 -9.00 6.55 16.12
C ALA A 364 -8.00 5.77 16.99
N ARG A 365 -8.49 5.15 18.05
CA ARG A 365 -7.69 4.40 19.04
C ARG A 365 -8.22 3.00 19.20
N ALA A 366 -7.32 2.05 19.49
CA ALA A 366 -7.68 0.66 19.72
C ALA A 366 -8.53 0.50 20.98
N LEU A 367 -9.46 -0.47 20.94
CA LEU A 367 -10.37 -0.81 22.02
C LEU A 367 -10.66 -2.30 22.03
N PHE A 368 -10.70 -2.91 23.22
CA PHE A 368 -11.31 -4.21 23.46
C PHE A 368 -12.56 -4.00 24.32
N PHE A 369 -13.71 -4.41 23.81
CA PHE A 369 -15.01 -4.21 24.44
C PHE A 369 -15.68 -5.55 24.77
N GLY A 370 -16.49 -5.60 25.83
CA GLY A 370 -17.26 -6.79 26.19
C GLY A 370 -16.51 -7.81 27.07
N MET A 371 -15.39 -7.43 27.67
CA MET A 371 -14.62 -8.34 28.54
C MET A 371 -15.32 -8.62 29.88
N THR A 372 -15.25 -9.87 30.32
CA THR A 372 -15.65 -10.34 31.66
C THR A 372 -14.49 -11.10 32.31
N LEU A 373 -14.65 -11.56 33.53
CA LEU A 373 -13.62 -12.35 34.25
C LEU A 373 -13.33 -13.72 33.60
N GLU A 374 -14.17 -14.18 32.70
CA GLU A 374 -13.99 -15.45 31.97
C GLU A 374 -13.06 -15.31 30.73
N HIS A 375 -12.80 -14.07 30.31
CA HIS A 375 -12.00 -13.80 29.14
C HIS A 375 -10.51 -13.70 29.50
N GLY A 376 -9.67 -14.32 28.68
CA GLY A 376 -8.22 -14.27 28.78
C GLY A 376 -7.56 -13.91 27.45
N VAL A 377 -6.23 -13.98 27.40
CA VAL A 377 -5.39 -13.59 26.26
C VAL A 377 -5.83 -14.22 24.93
N ARG A 378 -6.29 -15.48 24.95
CA ARG A 378 -6.80 -16.17 23.74
C ARG A 378 -7.99 -15.42 23.10
N HIS A 379 -8.87 -14.85 23.92
CA HIS A 379 -10.03 -14.08 23.44
C HIS A 379 -9.58 -12.74 22.88
N LEU A 380 -8.59 -12.08 23.48
CA LEU A 380 -8.01 -10.84 22.96
C LEU A 380 -7.32 -11.08 21.61
N ALA A 381 -6.52 -12.16 21.50
CA ALA A 381 -5.85 -12.51 20.25
C ALA A 381 -6.87 -12.82 19.14
N ARG A 382 -7.94 -13.58 19.47
CA ARG A 382 -9.01 -13.89 18.52
C ARG A 382 -9.78 -12.63 18.10
N ALA A 383 -10.22 -11.81 19.05
CA ALA A 383 -10.95 -10.56 18.81
C ALA A 383 -10.12 -9.59 17.93
N LEU A 384 -8.80 -9.56 18.11
CA LEU A 384 -7.91 -8.74 17.28
C LEU A 384 -7.90 -9.20 15.82
N LEU A 385 -7.76 -10.51 15.55
CA LEU A 385 -7.83 -11.05 14.19
C LEU A 385 -9.20 -10.78 13.55
N GLU A 386 -10.27 -10.97 14.30
CA GLU A 386 -11.64 -10.71 13.86
C GLU A 386 -11.87 -9.22 13.61
N GLY A 387 -11.37 -8.33 14.47
CA GLY A 387 -11.44 -6.89 14.29
C GLY A 387 -10.72 -6.41 13.02
N ILE A 388 -9.53 -6.97 12.72
CA ILE A 388 -8.83 -6.70 11.45
C ILE A 388 -9.69 -7.19 10.27
N ALA A 389 -10.25 -8.38 10.33
CA ALA A 389 -11.10 -8.93 9.27
C ALA A 389 -12.39 -8.12 9.09
N PHE A 390 -12.99 -7.59 10.16
CA PHE A 390 -14.15 -6.70 10.07
C PHE A 390 -13.82 -5.38 9.38
N ARG A 391 -12.59 -4.87 9.52
CA ARG A 391 -12.17 -3.70 8.73
C ARG A 391 -12.19 -3.99 7.22
N PHE A 392 -11.76 -5.18 6.80
CA PHE A 392 -11.87 -5.59 5.40
C PHE A 392 -13.33 -5.76 4.97
N ARG A 393 -14.18 -6.29 5.85
CA ARG A 393 -15.63 -6.34 5.62
C ARG A 393 -16.21 -4.94 5.41
N THR A 394 -15.83 -3.94 6.25
CA THR A 394 -16.25 -2.56 6.07
C THR A 394 -15.84 -2.03 4.69
N LEU A 395 -14.61 -2.30 4.23
CA LEU A 395 -14.16 -1.91 2.89
C LEU A 395 -14.99 -2.59 1.78
N LYS A 396 -15.31 -3.88 1.92
CA LYS A 396 -16.17 -4.60 0.97
C LYS A 396 -17.58 -3.98 0.91
N GLU A 397 -18.16 -3.63 2.05
CA GLU A 397 -19.49 -3.00 2.11
C GLU A 397 -19.46 -1.60 1.46
N VAL A 398 -18.40 -0.80 1.67
CA VAL A 398 -18.22 0.48 0.96
C VAL A 398 -18.17 0.26 -0.56
N LEU A 399 -17.45 -0.75 -1.04
CA LEU A 399 -17.42 -1.09 -2.47
C LEU A 399 -18.80 -1.52 -2.97
N THR A 400 -19.54 -2.29 -2.19
CA THR A 400 -20.92 -2.70 -2.53
C THR A 400 -21.86 -1.49 -2.62
N ASP A 401 -21.76 -0.54 -1.69
CA ASP A 401 -22.58 0.69 -1.68
C ASP A 401 -22.38 1.54 -2.95
N VAL A 402 -21.17 1.52 -3.54
CA VAL A 402 -20.87 2.23 -4.79
C VAL A 402 -21.10 1.38 -6.05
N GLY A 403 -21.73 0.20 -5.89
CA GLY A 403 -22.15 -0.66 -7.00
C GLY A 403 -21.07 -1.63 -7.49
N VAL A 404 -20.03 -1.90 -6.72
CA VAL A 404 -19.03 -2.93 -7.02
C VAL A 404 -19.44 -4.24 -6.37
N ASP A 405 -19.73 -5.26 -7.19
CA ASP A 405 -20.12 -6.59 -6.74
C ASP A 405 -18.88 -7.50 -6.61
N VAL A 406 -18.29 -7.54 -5.41
CA VAL A 406 -17.14 -8.40 -5.12
C VAL A 406 -17.61 -9.85 -4.96
N ARG A 407 -17.33 -10.70 -5.96
CA ARG A 407 -17.70 -12.13 -5.98
C ARG A 407 -16.55 -13.04 -5.60
N GLN A 408 -15.31 -12.63 -5.92
CA GLN A 408 -14.10 -13.42 -5.72
C GLN A 408 -13.03 -12.55 -5.09
N VAL A 409 -12.30 -13.10 -4.13
CA VAL A 409 -11.23 -12.40 -3.42
C VAL A 409 -9.91 -13.14 -3.57
N LEU A 410 -8.90 -12.48 -4.10
CA LEU A 410 -7.54 -12.99 -4.22
C LEU A 410 -6.72 -12.47 -3.05
N ALA A 411 -6.23 -13.40 -2.23
CA ALA A 411 -5.51 -13.13 -0.99
C ALA A 411 -4.01 -13.10 -1.19
N SER A 412 -3.32 -12.08 -0.67
CA SER A 412 -1.87 -11.97 -0.71
C SER A 412 -1.29 -11.32 0.55
N GLY A 413 0.00 -11.53 0.79
CA GLY A 413 0.69 -11.02 1.97
C GLY A 413 0.81 -12.04 3.09
N GLY A 414 1.41 -11.62 4.21
CA GLY A 414 1.83 -12.52 5.28
C GLY A 414 0.73 -13.37 5.92
N PHE A 415 -0.50 -12.88 5.94
CA PHE A 415 -1.63 -13.58 6.56
C PHE A 415 -2.00 -14.88 5.82
N THR A 416 -1.67 -15.01 4.55
CA THR A 416 -1.94 -16.23 3.76
C THR A 416 -1.18 -17.45 4.24
N LYS A 417 -0.12 -17.24 5.03
CA LYS A 417 0.65 -18.33 5.66
C LYS A 417 -0.05 -18.95 6.86
N SER A 418 -1.12 -18.32 7.38
CA SER A 418 -1.87 -18.79 8.54
C SER A 418 -3.25 -19.32 8.13
N PRO A 419 -3.51 -20.64 8.20
CA PRO A 419 -4.84 -21.21 7.90
C PRO A 419 -5.95 -20.58 8.76
N LEU A 420 -5.67 -20.29 10.04
CA LEU A 420 -6.65 -19.64 10.91
C LEU A 420 -6.98 -18.23 10.45
N TRP A 421 -5.98 -17.41 10.12
CA TRP A 421 -6.24 -16.03 9.69
C TRP A 421 -6.94 -15.97 8.33
N LEU A 422 -6.59 -16.86 7.41
CA LEU A 422 -7.33 -17.06 6.16
C LEU A 422 -8.80 -17.38 6.41
N GLN A 423 -9.08 -18.34 7.32
CA GLN A 423 -10.46 -18.73 7.65
C GLN A 423 -11.24 -17.57 8.28
N VAL A 424 -10.65 -16.85 9.24
CA VAL A 424 -11.26 -15.66 9.85
C VAL A 424 -11.59 -14.60 8.79
N MET A 425 -10.70 -14.38 7.83
CA MET A 425 -10.90 -13.42 6.76
C MET A 425 -12.00 -13.89 5.78
N ALA A 426 -11.99 -15.17 5.37
CA ALA A 426 -13.01 -15.74 4.50
C ALA A 426 -14.41 -15.64 5.13
N ASP A 427 -14.50 -15.98 6.42
CA ASP A 427 -15.75 -15.96 7.19
C ASP A 427 -16.28 -14.52 7.38
N ALA A 428 -15.39 -13.56 7.67
CA ALA A 428 -15.78 -12.16 7.86
C ALA A 428 -16.24 -11.51 6.54
N LEU A 429 -15.59 -11.83 5.44
CA LEU A 429 -15.96 -11.33 4.11
C LEU A 429 -17.15 -12.08 3.50
N ASP A 430 -17.48 -13.27 4.01
CA ASP A 430 -18.42 -14.21 3.43
C ASP A 430 -18.12 -14.45 1.94
N ARG A 431 -16.86 -14.75 1.66
CA ARG A 431 -16.32 -14.98 0.30
C ARG A 431 -15.21 -16.00 0.33
N GLU A 432 -15.15 -16.80 -0.74
CA GLU A 432 -13.99 -17.64 -0.99
C GLU A 432 -12.76 -16.77 -1.19
N LEU A 433 -11.67 -17.15 -0.52
CA LEU A 433 -10.36 -16.58 -0.75
C LEU A 433 -9.55 -17.52 -1.66
N LEU A 434 -9.07 -17.01 -2.78
CA LEU A 434 -8.14 -17.68 -3.66
C LEU A 434 -6.72 -17.17 -3.40
N ILE A 435 -5.75 -18.07 -3.34
CA ILE A 435 -4.36 -17.72 -3.07
C ILE A 435 -3.58 -17.88 -4.37
N PRO A 436 -2.96 -16.81 -4.93
CA PRO A 436 -2.04 -16.95 -6.05
C PRO A 436 -0.88 -17.88 -5.68
N ALA A 437 -0.45 -18.74 -6.61
CA ALA A 437 0.64 -19.68 -6.39
C ALA A 437 1.98 -19.00 -6.07
N TRP A 438 2.12 -17.70 -6.40
CA TRP A 438 3.26 -16.87 -6.08
C TRP A 438 2.85 -15.68 -5.20
N GLY A 439 3.49 -15.55 -4.04
CA GLY A 439 3.07 -14.60 -3.00
C GLY A 439 3.49 -13.13 -3.23
N GLU A 440 4.56 -12.89 -4.01
CA GLU A 440 5.08 -11.53 -4.26
C GLU A 440 4.38 -10.91 -5.47
N THR A 441 3.09 -10.66 -5.32
CA THR A 441 2.19 -10.27 -6.42
C THR A 441 2.54 -8.92 -7.03
N SER A 442 3.07 -7.94 -6.26
CA SER A 442 3.44 -6.64 -6.80
C SER A 442 4.63 -6.71 -7.76
N ALA A 443 5.70 -7.42 -7.40
CA ALA A 443 6.85 -7.62 -8.29
C ALA A 443 6.46 -8.42 -9.55
N LEU A 444 5.61 -9.44 -9.37
CA LEU A 444 5.10 -10.23 -10.49
C LEU A 444 4.24 -9.38 -11.44
N GLY A 445 3.34 -8.57 -10.91
CA GLY A 445 2.53 -7.63 -11.69
C GLY A 445 3.39 -6.58 -12.42
N ALA A 446 4.49 -6.13 -11.81
CA ALA A 446 5.45 -5.28 -12.51
C ALA A 446 6.03 -5.98 -13.75
N ALA A 447 6.44 -7.26 -13.63
CA ALA A 447 6.94 -8.03 -14.80
C ALA A 447 5.87 -8.22 -15.88
N PHE A 448 4.60 -8.30 -15.51
CA PHE A 448 3.50 -8.51 -16.44
C PHE A 448 3.30 -7.36 -17.43
N TRP A 449 3.62 -6.12 -17.07
CA TRP A 449 3.58 -5.00 -18.02
C TRP A 449 4.57 -5.22 -19.18
N ALA A 450 5.79 -5.65 -18.89
CA ALA A 450 6.77 -5.96 -19.92
C ALA A 450 6.34 -7.16 -20.77
N LEU A 451 5.80 -8.20 -20.14
CA LEU A 451 5.30 -9.39 -20.82
C LEU A 451 4.09 -9.08 -21.71
N LEU A 452 3.09 -8.32 -21.22
CA LEU A 452 1.94 -7.85 -22.00
C LEU A 452 2.41 -7.10 -23.22
N ARG A 453 3.30 -6.13 -23.04
CA ARG A 453 3.78 -5.28 -24.13
C ARG A 453 4.53 -6.08 -25.20
N ALA A 454 5.35 -7.04 -24.80
CA ALA A 454 6.10 -7.90 -25.71
C ALA A 454 5.20 -8.87 -26.50
N ARG A 455 4.05 -9.25 -25.95
CA ARG A 455 3.04 -10.07 -26.63
C ARG A 455 2.15 -9.27 -27.58
N GLY A 456 2.30 -7.95 -27.64
CA GLY A 456 1.40 -7.06 -28.37
C GLY A 456 0.05 -6.91 -27.69
N GLY A 457 -0.07 -7.29 -26.40
CA GLY A 457 -1.26 -7.09 -25.58
C GLY A 457 -1.45 -5.59 -25.28
N GLU A 458 -2.69 -5.14 -25.39
CA GLU A 458 -3.10 -3.76 -25.09
C GLU A 458 -4.09 -3.73 -23.93
N ARG A 459 -4.60 -4.91 -23.55
CA ARG A 459 -5.66 -5.05 -22.55
C ARG A 459 -5.11 -5.63 -21.25
N LEU A 460 -5.37 -4.91 -20.17
CA LEU A 460 -4.94 -5.27 -18.82
C LEU A 460 -5.49 -6.63 -18.37
N GLU A 461 -6.71 -6.99 -18.80
CA GLU A 461 -7.35 -8.27 -18.42
C GLU A 461 -6.57 -9.49 -18.90
N GLU A 462 -5.75 -9.34 -19.93
CA GLU A 462 -4.92 -10.45 -20.44
C GLU A 462 -3.89 -10.91 -19.39
N ALA A 463 -3.49 -10.03 -18.45
CA ALA A 463 -2.59 -10.37 -17.37
C ALA A 463 -3.18 -11.47 -16.44
N GLY A 464 -4.50 -11.56 -16.32
CA GLY A 464 -5.16 -12.62 -15.55
C GLY A 464 -4.81 -14.03 -16.03
N ASN A 465 -4.51 -14.20 -17.34
CA ASN A 465 -4.12 -15.48 -17.90
C ASN A 465 -2.70 -15.92 -17.51
N PHE A 466 -1.91 -15.02 -16.92
CA PHE A 466 -0.53 -15.33 -16.49
C PHE A 466 -0.48 -15.90 -15.08
N VAL A 467 -1.55 -15.72 -14.29
CA VAL A 467 -1.57 -16.10 -12.88
C VAL A 467 -2.07 -17.53 -12.72
N LYS A 468 -1.30 -18.32 -11.99
CA LYS A 468 -1.72 -19.63 -11.51
C LYS A 468 -2.27 -19.45 -10.09
N LEU A 469 -3.45 -19.98 -9.86
CA LEU A 469 -4.03 -20.06 -8.52
C LEU A 469 -3.51 -21.32 -7.82
N GLY A 470 -3.22 -21.19 -6.54
CA GLY A 470 -2.87 -22.29 -5.63
C GLY A 470 -4.08 -22.73 -4.81
N ASP A 471 -3.96 -22.65 -3.49
CA ASP A 471 -4.99 -23.06 -2.54
C ASP A 471 -6.19 -22.08 -2.52
N SER A 472 -7.31 -22.56 -1.95
CA SER A 472 -8.46 -21.71 -1.64
C SER A 472 -8.95 -21.95 -0.21
N CYS A 473 -9.67 -20.96 0.34
CA CYS A 473 -10.31 -21.04 1.64
C CYS A 473 -11.78 -20.64 1.50
N GLN A 474 -12.67 -21.60 1.74
CA GLN A 474 -14.12 -21.38 1.74
C GLN A 474 -14.58 -20.80 3.07
N PRO A 475 -15.57 -19.88 3.08
CA PRO A 475 -16.16 -19.42 4.33
C PRO A 475 -16.93 -20.55 5.04
N ASN A 476 -16.82 -20.60 6.36
CA ASN A 476 -17.57 -21.52 7.21
C ASN A 476 -18.93 -20.90 7.56
N PRO A 477 -20.07 -21.50 7.16
CA PRO A 477 -21.40 -20.92 7.35
C PRO A 477 -21.75 -20.63 8.82
N GLU A 478 -21.29 -21.45 9.77
CA GLU A 478 -21.52 -21.23 11.20
C GLU A 478 -20.80 -19.97 11.69
N SER A 479 -19.51 -19.82 11.35
CA SER A 479 -18.72 -18.63 11.68
C SER A 479 -19.26 -17.38 11.01
N VAL A 480 -19.67 -17.45 9.74
CA VAL A 480 -20.34 -16.36 9.02
C VAL A 480 -21.58 -15.91 9.76
N GLY A 481 -22.43 -16.87 10.23
CA GLY A 481 -23.60 -16.57 11.04
C GLY A 481 -23.29 -15.81 12.33
N ILE A 482 -22.20 -16.20 13.02
CA ILE A 482 -21.70 -15.51 14.23
C ILE A 482 -21.23 -14.09 13.87
N TYR A 483 -20.40 -13.95 12.84
CA TYR A 483 -19.85 -12.65 12.42
C TYR A 483 -20.91 -11.68 11.91
N ASN A 484 -21.97 -12.17 11.28
CA ASN A 484 -23.11 -11.37 10.87
C ASN A 484 -23.87 -10.75 12.06
N ARG A 485 -23.79 -11.35 13.24
CA ARG A 485 -24.37 -10.79 14.49
C ARG A 485 -23.43 -9.82 15.19
N ILE A 486 -22.11 -10.01 15.09
CA ILE A 486 -21.10 -9.19 15.78
C ILE A 486 -20.80 -7.93 14.98
N TYR A 487 -20.70 -8.03 13.66
CA TYR A 487 -20.26 -6.92 12.81
C TYR A 487 -21.11 -5.64 12.95
N PRO A 488 -22.45 -5.68 13.06
CA PRO A 488 -23.24 -4.46 13.32
C PRO A 488 -22.83 -3.76 14.63
N LEU A 489 -22.51 -4.52 15.68
CA LEU A 489 -22.05 -3.97 16.96
C LEU A 489 -20.64 -3.36 16.83
N PHE A 490 -19.78 -3.96 16.01
CA PHE A 490 -18.45 -3.41 15.70
C PHE A 490 -18.56 -2.03 15.03
N GLU A 491 -19.44 -1.85 14.05
CA GLU A 491 -19.69 -0.55 13.41
C GLU A 491 -20.36 0.46 14.35
N GLU A 492 -21.33 0.03 15.16
CA GLU A 492 -21.99 0.87 16.16
C GLU A 492 -20.99 1.41 17.20
N LEU A 493 -20.07 0.56 17.67
CA LEU A 493 -19.01 0.98 18.61
C LEU A 493 -18.12 2.07 18.00
N TYR A 494 -17.70 1.92 16.75
CA TYR A 494 -16.93 2.97 16.09
C TYR A 494 -17.69 4.30 16.07
N GLN A 495 -18.93 4.29 15.60
CA GLN A 495 -19.77 5.50 15.49
C GLN A 495 -19.99 6.17 16.85
N SER A 496 -20.24 5.36 17.88
CA SER A 496 -20.47 5.86 19.26
C SER A 496 -19.23 6.50 19.87
N LEU A 497 -18.03 6.05 19.47
CA LEU A 497 -16.75 6.50 20.04
C LEU A 497 -16.03 7.55 19.18
N GLU A 498 -16.51 7.87 18.00
CA GLU A 498 -15.81 8.74 17.04
C GLU A 498 -15.38 10.08 17.69
N LYS A 499 -16.28 10.75 18.39
CA LYS A 499 -15.96 12.01 19.11
C LYS A 499 -15.03 11.80 20.31
N SER A 500 -15.01 10.60 20.89
CA SER A 500 -14.16 10.28 22.03
C SER A 500 -12.72 10.04 21.58
N PHE A 501 -12.49 9.55 20.36
CA PHE A 501 -11.15 9.38 19.82
C PHE A 501 -10.38 10.70 19.75
N ASP A 502 -11.02 11.79 19.32
CA ASP A 502 -10.38 13.11 19.26
C ASP A 502 -9.96 13.57 20.66
N LYS A 503 -10.86 13.44 21.65
CA LYS A 503 -10.57 13.83 23.04
C LYS A 503 -9.41 13.01 23.64
N VAL A 504 -9.37 11.70 23.38
CA VAL A 504 -8.28 10.83 23.86
C VAL A 504 -6.96 11.18 23.17
N ALA A 505 -6.97 11.44 21.87
CA ALA A 505 -5.78 11.84 21.13
C ALA A 505 -5.21 13.19 21.63
N GLU A 506 -6.10 14.17 21.90
CA GLU A 506 -5.71 15.45 22.50
C GLU A 506 -5.10 15.28 23.90
N LEU A 507 -5.73 14.45 24.74
CA LEU A 507 -5.21 14.14 26.07
C LEU A 507 -3.84 13.46 26.00
N GLN A 508 -3.66 12.47 25.12
CA GLN A 508 -2.38 11.80 24.92
C GLN A 508 -1.28 12.80 24.51
N ALA A 509 -1.56 13.69 23.56
CA ALA A 509 -0.62 14.72 23.14
C ALA A 509 -0.29 15.74 24.25
N GLN A 510 -1.23 16.04 25.15
CA GLN A 510 -0.98 16.87 26.32
C GLN A 510 -0.07 16.17 27.34
N LEU A 511 -0.31 14.89 27.61
CA LEU A 511 0.48 14.09 28.54
C LEU A 511 1.91 13.86 28.04
N GLU A 512 2.14 13.70 26.74
CA GLU A 512 3.46 13.61 26.14
C GLU A 512 4.25 14.91 26.33
N ARG A 513 3.67 16.05 25.98
CA ARG A 513 4.30 17.37 26.20
C ARG A 513 4.60 17.64 27.69
N TRP A 514 3.75 17.13 28.56
CA TRP A 514 3.98 17.28 30.01
C TRP A 514 5.18 16.44 30.49
N LYS A 515 5.41 15.24 29.93
CA LYS A 515 6.62 14.43 30.21
C LYS A 515 7.88 15.12 29.73
N GLU A 516 7.85 15.71 28.54
CA GLU A 516 8.99 16.43 27.97
C GLU A 516 9.36 17.68 28.81
N ASN A 517 8.37 18.43 29.24
CA ASN A 517 8.56 19.62 30.09
C ASN A 517 8.79 19.27 31.57
N GLY A 518 8.42 18.10 32.05
CA GLY A 518 8.55 17.64 33.43
C GLY A 518 9.81 16.84 33.73
N ALA A 519 10.65 16.54 32.73
CA ALA A 519 11.94 15.89 32.91
C ALA A 519 12.99 16.75 33.64
N GLU A 520 12.70 18.03 33.91
CA GLU A 520 13.48 18.91 34.81
C GLU A 520 12.93 18.91 36.24
N GLY A 521 12.64 17.77 36.81
CA GLY A 521 12.45 17.59 38.25
C GLY A 521 11.01 17.63 38.75
N LYS A 522 10.40 16.44 38.90
CA LYS A 522 9.60 16.04 40.09
C LYS A 522 9.25 14.56 39.97
N THR A 523 9.91 13.73 40.76
CA THR A 523 9.49 12.36 41.08
C THR A 523 8.12 12.38 41.75
N TRP A 524 7.17 11.60 41.20
CA TRP A 524 5.92 11.31 41.90
C TRP A 524 6.19 10.31 43.04
N VAL A 525 5.76 10.69 44.24
CA VAL A 525 5.58 9.78 45.38
C VAL A 525 4.23 9.10 45.25
#